data_4867ce1f199df711505e29142c59ae43
#
_entry.id   4867ce1f199df711505e29142c59ae43
#
_cell.length_a   1.000
_cell.length_b   1.000
_cell.length_c   1.000
_cell.angle_alpha   90.00
_cell.angle_beta   90.00
_cell.angle_gamma   90.00
#
_symmetry.space_group_name_H-M   'P 1'
#
loop_
_entity.id
_entity.type
_entity.pdbx_description
1 polymer ?
#
loop_
_entity_poly.entity_id
_entity_poly.type
_entity_poly.pdbx_seq_one_letter_code
_entity_poly.pdbx_strand_id
1 'polypeptide(L)' 'MDIIYALVLTLMVNGAEANYPISYSNTLEECKAKSHRIISILSQAEPKFTNIRRAKCVQINVMG' A
#
# COMPACT_ATOMS: atom_id res chain seq x y z
N MET A 1 -17.13 -11.07 -12.69
CA MET A 1 -15.72 -11.05 -12.25
C MET A 1 -15.29 -9.62 -12.01
N ASP A 2 -14.91 -9.30 -10.81
CA ASP A 2 -14.52 -7.96 -10.45
C ASP A 2 -13.01 -7.89 -10.24
N ILE A 3 -12.47 -6.74 -10.54
CA ILE A 3 -11.06 -6.48 -10.32
C ILE A 3 -10.96 -5.38 -9.29
N ILE A 4 -10.17 -5.62 -8.25
CA ILE A 4 -9.87 -4.59 -7.27
C ILE A 4 -8.37 -4.44 -7.17
N TYR A 5 -7.96 -3.33 -6.60
CA TYR A 5 -6.54 -3.04 -6.40
C TYR A 5 -6.26 -2.91 -4.91
N ALA A 6 -5.30 -3.69 -4.44
CA ALA A 6 -4.89 -3.61 -3.04
C ALA A 6 -3.68 -2.71 -2.93
N LEU A 7 -3.73 -1.77 -2.00
CA LEU A 7 -2.59 -0.94 -1.68
C LEU A 7 -1.76 -1.67 -0.64
N VAL A 8 -0.55 -2.04 -1.02
CA VAL A 8 0.33 -2.85 -0.18
C VAL A 8 1.56 -2.04 0.20
N LEU A 9 1.83 -1.94 1.49
CA LEU A 9 3.05 -1.32 1.98
C LEU A 9 4.12 -2.37 2.22
N THR A 10 5.34 -2.08 1.78
CA THR A 10 6.48 -2.93 2.02
C THR A 10 7.35 -2.28 3.09
N LEU A 11 7.55 -2.98 4.18
CA LEU A 11 8.33 -2.51 5.33
C LEU A 11 9.48 -3.46 5.60
N MET A 12 10.52 -2.95 6.23
CA MET A 12 11.60 -3.79 6.76
C MET A 12 11.32 -4.07 8.21
N VAL A 13 11.17 -5.34 8.56
CA VAL A 13 10.92 -5.77 9.93
C VAL A 13 11.98 -6.80 10.30
N ASN A 14 12.81 -6.48 11.28
CA ASN A 14 13.88 -7.38 11.76
C ASN A 14 14.78 -7.87 10.63
N GLY A 15 15.07 -6.98 9.68
CA GLY A 15 15.94 -7.31 8.56
C GLY A 15 15.28 -8.04 7.40
N ALA A 16 13.99 -8.28 7.47
CA ALA A 16 13.25 -8.96 6.41
C ALA A 16 12.15 -8.05 5.88
N GLU A 17 11.84 -8.19 4.60
CA GLU A 17 10.75 -7.45 4.01
C GLU A 17 9.41 -8.08 4.39
N ALA A 18 8.46 -7.23 4.74
CA ALA A 18 7.09 -7.66 5.02
C ALA A 18 6.14 -6.80 4.21
N ASN A 19 5.11 -7.42 3.66
CA ASN A 19 4.11 -6.74 2.85
C ASN A 19 2.77 -6.74 3.57
N TYR A 20 2.17 -5.56 3.71
CA TYR A 20 0.91 -5.42 4.41
C TYR A 20 -0.12 -4.74 3.52
N PRO A 21 -1.23 -5.41 3.21
CA PRO A 21 -2.33 -4.74 2.51
C PRO A 21 -3.04 -3.80 3.48
N ILE A 22 -3.20 -2.55 3.09
CA ILE A 22 -3.78 -1.54 3.98
C ILE A 22 -5.06 -0.93 3.46
N SER A 23 -5.33 -1.07 2.18
CA SER A 23 -6.53 -0.49 1.59
C SER A 23 -6.86 -1.17 0.29
N TYR A 24 -8.10 -1.04 -0.14
CA TYR A 24 -8.58 -1.59 -1.40
C TYR A 24 -9.28 -0.51 -2.20
N SER A 25 -9.16 -0.57 -3.49
CA SER A 25 -9.78 0.41 -4.39
C SER A 25 -10.33 -0.29 -5.62
N ASN A 26 -11.32 0.32 -6.25
CA ASN A 26 -11.93 -0.24 -7.44
C ASN A 26 -11.18 0.12 -8.71
N THR A 27 -10.35 1.15 -8.68
CA THR A 27 -9.58 1.57 -9.83
C THR A 27 -8.13 1.77 -9.46
N LEU A 28 -7.26 1.64 -10.46
CA LEU A 28 -5.83 1.85 -10.26
C LEU A 28 -5.54 3.30 -9.89
N GLU A 29 -6.24 4.24 -10.50
CA GLU A 29 -6.04 5.66 -10.20
C GLU A 29 -6.35 5.97 -8.75
N GLU A 30 -7.42 5.40 -8.24
CA GLU A 30 -7.78 5.59 -6.84
C GLU A 30 -6.74 5.00 -5.90
N CYS A 31 -6.24 3.81 -6.25
CA CYS A 31 -5.19 3.17 -5.46
C CYS A 31 -3.93 4.03 -5.43
N LYS A 32 -3.52 4.58 -6.57
CA LYS A 32 -2.34 5.43 -6.63
C LYS A 32 -2.52 6.71 -5.82
N ALA A 33 -3.70 7.30 -5.88
CA ALA A 33 -3.97 8.50 -5.10
C ALA A 33 -3.88 8.23 -3.60
N LYS A 34 -4.42 7.08 -3.16
CA LYS A 34 -4.33 6.69 -1.76
C LYS A 34 -2.88 6.43 -1.36
N SER A 35 -2.10 5.82 -2.25
CA SER A 35 -0.70 5.54 -2.00
C SER A 35 0.08 6.82 -1.71
N HIS A 36 -0.08 7.83 -2.56
CA HIS A 36 0.61 9.10 -2.35
C HIS A 36 0.21 9.75 -1.05
N ARG A 37 -1.08 9.73 -0.73
CA ARG A 37 -1.59 10.35 0.48
C ARG A 37 -1.04 9.64 1.73
N ILE A 38 -1.08 8.32 1.73
CA ILE A 38 -0.65 7.55 2.89
C ILE A 38 0.84 7.69 3.13
N ILE A 39 1.65 7.62 2.08
CA ILE A 39 3.09 7.79 2.22
C ILE A 39 3.41 9.18 2.76
N SER A 40 2.73 10.20 2.26
CA SER A 40 2.95 11.56 2.74
C SER A 40 2.61 11.69 4.22
N ILE A 41 1.48 11.14 4.63
CA ILE A 41 1.06 11.20 6.03
C ILE A 41 2.04 10.46 6.93
N LEU A 42 2.43 9.26 6.56
CA LEU A 42 3.34 8.46 7.39
C LEU A 42 4.72 9.08 7.46
N SER A 43 5.20 9.66 6.37
CA SER A 43 6.51 10.32 6.36
C SER A 43 6.58 11.50 7.32
N GLN A 44 5.46 12.19 7.50
CA GLN A 44 5.39 13.35 8.37
C GLN A 44 5.06 13.01 9.81
N ALA A 45 4.41 11.87 10.02
CA ALA A 45 3.84 11.55 11.32
C ALA A 45 4.90 11.11 12.33
N GLU A 46 5.74 10.15 11.95
CA GLU A 46 6.71 9.60 12.89
C GLU A 46 7.98 9.12 12.19
N PRO A 47 9.16 9.34 12.82
CA PRO A 47 10.42 8.88 12.26
C PRO A 47 10.50 7.36 12.09
N LYS A 48 9.81 6.60 12.93
CA LYS A 48 9.87 5.14 12.86
C LYS A 48 9.26 4.58 11.57
N PHE A 49 8.48 5.37 10.86
CA PHE A 49 7.94 4.95 9.58
C PHE A 49 8.90 5.17 8.43
N THR A 50 10.11 5.62 8.70
CA THR A 50 11.12 5.74 7.65
C THR A 50 11.53 4.39 7.10
N ASN A 51 11.13 3.29 7.76
CA ASN A 51 11.43 1.94 7.28
C ASN A 51 10.52 1.52 6.12
N ILE A 52 9.56 2.33 5.75
CA ILE A 52 8.70 2.04 4.63
C ILE A 52 9.52 2.09 3.35
N ARG A 53 9.62 0.96 2.67
CA ARG A 53 10.38 0.88 1.43
C ARG A 53 9.59 1.44 0.26
N ARG A 54 8.34 1.04 0.16
CA ARG A 54 7.48 1.51 -0.93
C ARG A 54 6.06 1.05 -0.71
N ALA A 55 5.17 1.69 -1.45
CA ALA A 55 3.79 1.27 -1.54
C ALA A 55 3.52 0.92 -2.99
N LYS A 56 2.74 -0.12 -3.21
CA LYS A 56 2.38 -0.50 -4.58
C LYS A 56 0.93 -0.94 -4.64
N CYS A 57 0.36 -0.86 -5.83
CA CYS A 57 -1.01 -1.29 -6.08
C CYS A 57 -0.96 -2.64 -6.78
N VAL A 58 -1.56 -3.64 -6.17
CA VAL A 58 -1.58 -5.00 -6.69
C VAL A 58 -2.98 -5.32 -7.18
N GLN A 59 -3.07 -5.79 -8.42
CA GLN A 59 -4.35 -6.18 -8.98
C GLN A 59 -4.79 -7.53 -8.43
N ILE A 60 -6.05 -7.59 -8.00
CA ILE A 60 -6.63 -8.82 -7.48
C ILE A 60 -7.91 -9.10 -8.24
N ASN A 61 -8.04 -10.30 -8.76
CA ASN A 61 -9.27 -10.73 -9.41
C ASN A 61 -10.18 -11.36 -8.34
N VAL A 62 -11.35 -10.76 -8.19
CA VAL A 62 -12.33 -11.25 -7.23
C VAL A 62 -13.36 -12.07 -7.98
N MET A 63 -13.45 -13.33 -7.65
CA MET A 63 -14.46 -14.21 -8.23
C MET A 63 -15.68 -14.15 -7.34
N GLY A 64 -16.66 -13.45 -7.84
CA GLY A 64 -17.88 -13.25 -7.08
C GLY A 64 -18.99 -14.16 -7.49
#